data_39344cbb69798cdd099312a4e4ba7ecd
#
_entry.id   39344cbb69798cdd099312a4e4ba7ecd
#
_cell.length_a   1.000
_cell.length_b   1.000
_cell.length_c   1.000
_cell.angle_alpha   90.00
_cell.angle_beta   90.00
_cell.angle_gamma   90.00
#
_symmetry.space_group_name_H-M   'P 1'
#
loop_
_entity.id
_entity.type
_entity.pdbx_description
1 polymer ?
#
loop_
_entity_poly.entity_id
_entity_poly.type
_entity_poly.pdbx_seq_one_letter_code
_entity_poly.pdbx_strand_id
1 'polypeptide(L)'
;TNGFIADYCNVRRFMATGLLISTVVNLLMGILGLLQGWTGTSTMLLFIVFAVIWGVNGFCQSMGAPPGVISLSRWFPLDRRGTYYSIFSATPYLGKSLSVFVLGLVVGWIGWECGFIFSAIAGVIGSAMILLMVSDTPESRGLPSVQELTGEMPQKTDSMPIKELQKKVVRHPGIWIIALSS
;
A
#
# COMPACT_ATOMS: atom_id res chain seq x y z
N THR A 1 -7.06 8.05 7.06
CA THR A 1 -7.31 7.06 8.15
C THR A 1 -6.20 6.03 8.23
N ASN A 2 -5.79 5.37 7.13
CA ASN A 2 -4.76 4.33 7.15
C ASN A 2 -3.38 4.83 7.55
N GLY A 3 -3.03 6.09 7.28
CA GLY A 3 -1.79 6.69 7.77
C GLY A 3 -1.72 6.73 9.30
N PHE A 4 -2.82 7.10 9.96
CA PHE A 4 -2.87 7.13 11.43
C PHE A 4 -2.74 5.73 12.06
N ILE A 5 -3.27 4.71 11.41
CA ILE A 5 -3.15 3.33 11.87
C ILE A 5 -1.70 2.83 11.67
N ALA A 6 -1.08 3.20 10.56
CA ALA A 6 0.29 2.81 10.23
C ALA A 6 1.33 3.30 11.25
N ASP A 7 1.08 4.44 11.92
CA ASP A 7 1.96 4.99 12.96
C ASP A 7 2.08 4.06 14.19
N TYR A 8 1.03 3.25 14.45
CA TYR A 8 0.97 2.33 15.61
C TYR A 8 1.30 0.89 15.27
N CYS A 9 1.39 0.57 13.97
CA CYS A 9 1.58 -0.81 13.51
C CYS A 9 3.00 -1.04 13.00
N ASN A 10 3.40 -2.32 13.00
CA ASN A 10 4.60 -2.73 12.30
C ASN A 10 4.37 -2.57 10.78
N VAL A 11 5.19 -1.73 10.15
CA VAL A 11 5.09 -1.36 8.72
C VAL A 11 5.00 -2.59 7.82
N ARG A 12 5.89 -3.55 8.02
CA ARG A 12 5.96 -4.79 7.25
C ARG A 12 4.65 -5.59 7.31
N ARG A 13 4.14 -5.81 8.53
CA ARG A 13 2.90 -6.59 8.73
C ARG A 13 1.69 -5.84 8.19
N PHE A 14 1.62 -4.54 8.40
CA PHE A 14 0.51 -3.73 7.95
C PHE A 14 0.39 -3.70 6.42
N MET A 15 1.51 -3.50 5.71
CA MET A 15 1.55 -3.57 4.24
C MET A 15 1.19 -4.97 3.71
N ALA A 16 1.77 -6.01 4.32
CA ALA A 16 1.51 -7.38 3.89
C ALA A 16 0.04 -7.78 4.10
N THR A 17 -0.58 -7.40 5.23
CA THR A 17 -2.01 -7.70 5.47
C THR A 17 -2.91 -6.97 4.49
N GLY A 18 -2.67 -5.70 4.20
CA GLY A 18 -3.43 -4.95 3.20
C GLY A 18 -3.36 -5.60 1.81
N LEU A 19 -2.14 -6.01 1.40
CA LEU A 19 -1.94 -6.67 0.11
C LEU A 19 -2.55 -8.07 0.08
N LEU A 20 -2.46 -8.85 1.16
CA LEU A 20 -3.08 -10.18 1.24
C LEU A 20 -4.62 -10.11 1.16
N ILE A 21 -5.24 -9.15 1.86
CA ILE A 21 -6.70 -8.97 1.76
C ILE A 21 -7.08 -8.55 0.34
N SER A 22 -6.34 -7.62 -0.27
CA SER A 22 -6.54 -7.23 -1.67
C SER A 22 -6.39 -8.43 -2.62
N THR A 23 -5.43 -9.31 -2.36
CA THR A 23 -5.21 -10.55 -3.12
C THR A 23 -6.41 -11.48 -3.04
N VAL A 24 -6.94 -11.71 -1.84
CA VAL A 24 -8.15 -12.55 -1.63
C VAL A 24 -9.35 -11.94 -2.35
N VAL A 25 -9.51 -10.63 -2.26
CA VAL A 25 -10.59 -9.90 -2.94
C VAL A 25 -10.51 -10.06 -4.46
N ASN A 26 -9.33 -9.89 -5.05
CA ASN A 26 -9.14 -10.10 -6.49
C ASN A 26 -9.41 -11.56 -6.90
N LEU A 27 -8.96 -12.52 -6.11
CA LEU A 27 -9.25 -13.94 -6.35
C LEU A 27 -10.77 -14.22 -6.34
N LEU A 28 -11.48 -13.69 -5.35
CA LEU A 28 -12.93 -13.82 -5.26
C LEU A 28 -13.63 -13.20 -6.47
N MET A 29 -13.20 -12.03 -6.94
CA MET A 29 -13.77 -11.40 -8.13
C MET A 29 -13.54 -12.25 -9.39
N GLY A 30 -12.34 -12.82 -9.56
CA GLY A 30 -12.04 -13.73 -10.66
C GLY A 30 -12.90 -14.99 -10.65
N ILE A 31 -13.03 -15.64 -9.48
CA ILE A 31 -13.87 -16.82 -9.31
C ILE A 31 -15.35 -16.52 -9.55
N LEU A 32 -15.87 -15.42 -9.00
CA LEU A 32 -17.27 -15.01 -9.22
C LEU A 32 -17.54 -14.72 -10.70
N GLY A 33 -16.59 -14.13 -11.41
CA GLY A 33 -16.69 -13.91 -12.85
C GLY A 33 -16.79 -15.22 -13.63
N LEU A 34 -15.93 -16.18 -13.34
CA LEU A 34 -15.96 -17.51 -13.95
C LEU A 34 -17.29 -18.25 -13.65
N LEU A 35 -17.76 -18.19 -12.41
CA LEU A 35 -19.01 -18.85 -12.00
C LEU A 35 -20.25 -18.21 -12.66
N GLN A 36 -20.23 -16.92 -12.97
CA GLN A 36 -21.34 -16.26 -13.67
C GLN A 36 -21.64 -16.92 -15.02
N GLY A 37 -20.59 -17.28 -15.77
CA GLY A 37 -20.75 -17.97 -17.04
C GLY A 37 -21.46 -19.33 -16.93
N TRP A 38 -21.45 -19.96 -15.74
CA TRP A 38 -22.01 -21.27 -15.48
C TRP A 38 -23.40 -21.22 -14.82
N THR A 39 -23.63 -20.22 -13.95
CA THR A 39 -24.82 -20.18 -13.08
C THR A 39 -25.95 -19.30 -13.62
N GLY A 40 -25.68 -18.47 -14.63
CA GLY A 40 -26.68 -17.52 -15.15
C GLY A 40 -27.13 -16.48 -14.11
N THR A 41 -26.28 -16.18 -13.13
CA THR A 41 -26.56 -15.20 -12.06
C THR A 41 -26.94 -13.85 -12.64
N SER A 42 -27.93 -13.17 -12.04
CA SER A 42 -28.37 -11.84 -12.48
C SER A 42 -27.17 -10.85 -12.53
N THR A 43 -27.00 -10.22 -13.67
CA THR A 43 -25.93 -9.21 -13.90
C THR A 43 -26.00 -8.08 -12.86
N MET A 44 -27.20 -7.70 -12.44
CA MET A 44 -27.41 -6.65 -11.44
C MET A 44 -26.87 -7.06 -10.06
N LEU A 45 -27.12 -8.30 -9.66
CA LEU A 45 -26.60 -8.82 -8.39
C LEU A 45 -25.08 -8.88 -8.40
N LEU A 46 -24.49 -9.36 -9.49
CA LEU A 46 -23.04 -9.42 -9.66
C LEU A 46 -22.41 -8.02 -9.61
N PHE A 47 -23.04 -7.03 -10.26
CA PHE A 47 -22.58 -5.64 -10.23
C PHE A 47 -22.54 -5.09 -8.80
N ILE A 48 -23.60 -5.30 -8.01
CA ILE A 48 -23.65 -4.84 -6.62
C ILE A 48 -22.56 -5.51 -5.78
N VAL A 49 -22.41 -6.83 -5.92
CA VAL A 49 -21.38 -7.59 -5.20
C VAL A 49 -19.98 -7.09 -5.57
N PHE A 50 -19.71 -6.89 -6.85
CA PHE A 50 -18.42 -6.35 -7.32
C PHE A 50 -18.16 -4.93 -6.81
N ALA A 51 -19.17 -4.06 -6.80
CA ALA A 51 -19.02 -2.70 -6.29
C ALA A 51 -18.63 -2.68 -4.80
N VAL A 52 -19.26 -3.52 -3.97
CA VAL A 52 -18.94 -3.65 -2.55
C VAL A 52 -17.53 -4.21 -2.35
N ILE A 53 -17.21 -5.32 -3.01
CA ILE A 53 -15.91 -5.98 -2.91
C ILE A 53 -14.79 -5.03 -3.41
N TRP A 54 -15.04 -4.28 -4.48
CA TRP A 54 -14.09 -3.30 -5.01
C TRP A 54 -13.86 -2.14 -4.05
N GLY A 55 -14.88 -1.69 -3.33
CA GLY A 55 -14.75 -0.71 -2.25
C GLY A 55 -13.82 -1.20 -1.13
N VAL A 56 -13.98 -2.45 -0.70
CA VAL A 56 -13.08 -3.09 0.27
C VAL A 56 -11.65 -3.16 -0.28
N ASN A 57 -11.49 -3.55 -1.53
CA ASN A 57 -10.18 -3.61 -2.20
C ASN A 57 -9.48 -2.25 -2.19
N GLY A 58 -10.19 -1.18 -2.54
CA GLY A 58 -9.64 0.18 -2.52
C GLY A 58 -9.16 0.62 -1.13
N PHE A 59 -9.93 0.27 -0.08
CA PHE A 59 -9.51 0.52 1.30
C PHE A 59 -8.22 -0.25 1.64
N CYS A 60 -8.13 -1.53 1.30
CA CYS A 60 -6.95 -2.35 1.58
C CYS A 60 -5.72 -1.90 0.79
N GLN A 61 -5.89 -1.49 -0.47
CA GLN A 61 -4.78 -0.95 -1.27
C GLN A 61 -4.22 0.35 -0.70
N SER A 62 -5.05 1.17 -0.07
CA SER A 62 -4.59 2.40 0.58
C SER A 62 -3.71 2.16 1.82
N MET A 63 -3.57 0.91 2.28
CA MET A 63 -2.65 0.52 3.37
C MET A 63 -1.18 0.42 2.92
N GLY A 64 -0.87 0.57 1.65
CA GLY A 64 0.49 0.44 1.11
C GLY A 64 1.33 1.72 1.19
N ALA A 65 0.79 2.84 0.73
CA ALA A 65 1.55 4.08 0.57
C ALA A 65 2.01 4.73 1.89
N PRO A 66 1.16 4.93 2.93
CA PRO A 66 1.59 5.57 4.17
C PRO A 66 2.73 4.81 4.89
N PRO A 67 2.67 3.48 5.06
CA PRO A 67 3.76 2.74 5.67
C PRO A 67 5.06 2.82 4.87
N GLY A 68 4.98 2.87 3.54
CA GLY A 68 6.17 3.05 2.69
C GLY A 68 6.91 4.35 2.97
N VAL A 69 6.17 5.46 3.13
CA VAL A 69 6.74 6.76 3.51
C VAL A 69 7.35 6.72 4.92
N ILE A 70 6.67 6.08 5.87
CA ILE A 70 7.18 5.90 7.25
C ILE A 70 8.48 5.08 7.21
N SER A 71 8.54 4.02 6.44
CA SER A 71 9.74 3.21 6.26
C SER A 71 10.91 4.06 5.73
N LEU A 72 10.68 4.86 4.70
CA LEU A 72 11.70 5.78 4.17
C LEU A 72 12.24 6.73 5.24
N SER A 73 11.36 7.26 6.10
CA SER A 73 11.78 8.16 7.17
C SER A 73 12.63 7.48 8.25
N ARG A 74 12.46 6.17 8.44
CA ARG A 74 13.21 5.37 9.41
C ARG A 74 14.55 4.85 8.88
N TRP A 75 14.68 4.71 7.54
CA TRP A 75 15.87 4.12 6.92
C TRP A 75 16.84 5.16 6.35
N PHE A 76 16.39 6.39 6.07
CA PHE A 76 17.21 7.39 5.39
C PHE A 76 17.30 8.70 6.19
N PRO A 77 18.51 9.32 6.25
CA PRO A 77 18.71 10.61 6.90
C PRO A 77 18.00 11.75 6.16
N LEU A 78 17.77 12.86 6.84
CA LEU A 78 16.99 14.00 6.33
C LEU A 78 17.55 14.58 5.02
N ASP A 79 18.87 14.69 4.91
CA ASP A 79 19.56 15.25 3.74
C ASP A 79 19.32 14.46 2.44
N ARG A 80 19.17 13.13 2.53
CA ARG A 80 18.97 12.23 1.39
C ARG A 80 17.53 11.75 1.21
N ARG A 81 16.67 12.00 2.17
CA ARG A 81 15.29 11.53 2.18
C ARG A 81 14.50 11.99 0.96
N GLY A 82 14.73 13.22 0.48
CA GLY A 82 14.07 13.76 -0.72
C GLY A 82 14.37 12.95 -1.97
N THR A 83 15.62 12.54 -2.19
CA THR A 83 16.03 11.74 -3.34
C THR A 83 15.39 10.35 -3.32
N TYR A 84 15.44 9.68 -2.18
CA TYR A 84 14.81 8.35 -2.05
C TYR A 84 13.29 8.40 -2.15
N TYR A 85 12.67 9.47 -1.63
CA TYR A 85 11.23 9.69 -1.78
C TYR A 85 10.84 9.91 -3.25
N SER A 86 11.64 10.61 -4.03
CA SER A 86 11.39 10.81 -5.46
C SER A 86 11.43 9.49 -6.24
N ILE A 87 12.42 8.63 -5.94
CA ILE A 87 12.51 7.29 -6.53
C ILE A 87 11.31 6.44 -6.11
N PHE A 88 10.97 6.44 -4.82
CA PHE A 88 9.80 5.72 -4.31
C PHE A 88 8.50 6.19 -4.99
N SER A 89 8.33 7.49 -5.17
CA SER A 89 7.14 8.06 -5.81
C SER A 89 7.02 7.73 -7.30
N ALA A 90 8.11 7.42 -7.98
CA ALA A 90 8.10 6.98 -9.38
C ALA A 90 7.65 5.52 -9.55
N THR A 91 7.89 4.66 -8.55
CA THR A 91 7.58 3.22 -8.62
C THR A 91 6.12 2.89 -8.88
N PRO A 92 5.11 3.56 -8.26
CA PRO A 92 3.70 3.31 -8.56
C PRO A 92 3.32 3.59 -10.01
N TYR A 93 3.92 4.60 -10.63
CA TYR A 93 3.64 4.94 -12.04
C TYR A 93 4.19 3.88 -12.97
N LEU A 94 5.43 3.43 -12.74
CA LEU A 94 6.02 2.33 -13.49
C LEU A 94 5.24 1.03 -13.30
N GLY A 95 4.89 0.70 -12.06
CA GLY A 95 4.08 -0.47 -11.73
C GLY A 95 2.71 -0.43 -12.40
N LYS A 96 2.04 0.72 -12.38
CA LYS A 96 0.74 0.91 -13.05
C LYS A 96 0.83 0.72 -14.55
N SER A 97 1.84 1.33 -15.19
CA SER A 97 2.04 1.19 -16.65
C SER A 97 2.30 -0.26 -17.05
N LEU A 98 3.18 -0.95 -16.30
CA LEU A 98 3.47 -2.36 -16.55
C LEU A 98 2.24 -3.24 -16.31
N SER A 99 1.48 -2.98 -15.25
CA SER A 99 0.26 -3.73 -14.94
C SER A 99 -0.79 -3.58 -16.04
N VAL A 100 -1.03 -2.37 -16.53
CA VAL A 100 -2.00 -2.13 -17.63
C VAL A 100 -1.59 -2.88 -18.89
N PHE A 101 -0.29 -2.87 -19.23
CA PHE A 101 0.22 -3.58 -20.39
C PHE A 101 0.05 -5.10 -20.26
N VAL A 102 0.52 -5.68 -19.15
CA VAL A 102 0.46 -7.13 -18.92
C VAL A 102 -0.99 -7.61 -18.78
N LEU A 103 -1.82 -6.89 -18.02
CA LEU A 103 -3.24 -7.26 -17.86
C LEU A 103 -4.01 -7.11 -19.17
N GLY A 104 -3.67 -6.11 -20.00
CA GLY A 104 -4.26 -5.97 -21.34
C GLY A 104 -4.01 -7.20 -22.21
N LEU A 105 -2.80 -7.76 -22.18
CA LEU A 105 -2.48 -9.00 -22.89
C LEU A 105 -3.24 -10.21 -22.33
N VAL A 106 -3.26 -10.36 -21.00
CA VAL A 106 -3.97 -11.48 -20.34
C VAL A 106 -5.47 -11.43 -20.65
N VAL A 107 -6.08 -10.28 -20.49
CA VAL A 107 -7.52 -10.08 -20.74
C VAL A 107 -7.84 -10.29 -22.23
N GLY A 108 -6.99 -9.82 -23.13
CA GLY A 108 -7.19 -9.95 -24.58
C GLY A 108 -7.10 -11.40 -25.07
N TRP A 109 -6.33 -12.28 -24.39
CA TRP A 109 -6.14 -13.66 -24.82
C TRP A 109 -7.03 -14.67 -24.10
N ILE A 110 -7.30 -14.46 -22.81
CA ILE A 110 -7.90 -15.49 -21.95
C ILE A 110 -9.23 -15.03 -21.35
N GLY A 111 -9.48 -13.73 -21.26
CA GLY A 111 -10.69 -13.15 -20.68
C GLY A 111 -10.42 -12.29 -19.43
N TRP A 112 -11.40 -11.48 -19.07
CA TRP A 112 -11.27 -10.48 -18.00
C TRP A 112 -11.22 -11.14 -16.59
N GLU A 113 -11.85 -12.30 -16.40
CA GLU A 113 -11.84 -13.06 -15.16
C GLU A 113 -10.41 -13.51 -14.80
N CYS A 114 -9.67 -13.94 -15.81
CA CYS A 114 -8.27 -14.33 -15.65
C CYS A 114 -7.37 -13.14 -15.28
N GLY A 115 -7.73 -11.92 -15.67
CA GLY A 115 -7.04 -10.72 -15.24
C GLY A 115 -7.05 -10.53 -13.71
N PHE A 116 -8.17 -10.81 -13.05
CA PHE A 116 -8.26 -10.78 -11.58
C PHE A 116 -7.45 -11.90 -10.93
N ILE A 117 -7.49 -13.10 -11.48
CA ILE A 117 -6.71 -14.24 -10.96
C ILE A 117 -5.21 -13.96 -11.10
N PHE A 118 -4.79 -13.41 -12.24
CA PHE A 118 -3.40 -13.03 -12.45
C PHE A 118 -2.95 -11.94 -11.45
N SER A 119 -3.80 -10.95 -11.20
CA SER A 119 -3.57 -9.92 -10.18
C SER A 119 -3.46 -10.52 -8.78
N ALA A 120 -4.25 -11.54 -8.46
CA ALA A 120 -4.17 -12.25 -7.19
C ALA A 120 -2.84 -13.02 -7.05
N ILE A 121 -2.37 -13.68 -8.10
CA ILE A 121 -1.06 -14.37 -8.10
C ILE A 121 0.07 -13.36 -7.86
N ALA A 122 0.04 -12.23 -8.57
CA ALA A 122 1.02 -11.16 -8.37
C ALA A 122 0.97 -10.59 -6.94
N GLY A 123 -0.22 -10.48 -6.35
CA GLY A 123 -0.42 -10.06 -4.96
C GLY A 123 0.17 -11.04 -3.94
N VAL A 124 0.05 -12.37 -4.16
CA VAL A 124 0.71 -13.39 -3.32
C VAL A 124 2.22 -13.22 -3.38
N ILE A 125 2.78 -13.10 -4.58
CA ILE A 125 4.24 -12.91 -4.77
C ILE A 125 4.69 -11.61 -4.09
N GLY A 126 3.98 -10.51 -4.31
CA GLY A 126 4.29 -9.22 -3.69
C GLY A 126 4.21 -9.26 -2.16
N SER A 127 3.21 -9.93 -1.58
CA SER A 127 3.09 -10.07 -0.13
C SER A 127 4.21 -10.93 0.46
N ALA A 128 4.60 -12.00 -0.23
CA ALA A 128 5.75 -12.82 0.16
C ALA A 128 7.05 -11.99 0.12
N MET A 129 7.27 -11.22 -0.94
CA MET A 129 8.42 -10.31 -1.02
C MET A 129 8.45 -9.29 0.11
N ILE A 130 7.32 -8.68 0.45
CA ILE A 130 7.25 -7.75 1.60
C ILE A 130 7.62 -8.46 2.90
N LEU A 131 7.05 -9.64 3.15
CA LEU A 131 7.32 -10.41 4.36
C LEU A 131 8.76 -10.91 4.48
N LEU A 132 9.43 -11.17 3.37
CA LEU A 132 10.80 -11.70 3.38
C LEU A 132 11.85 -10.58 3.33
N MET A 133 11.61 -9.51 2.56
CA MET A 133 12.63 -8.52 2.25
C MET A 133 12.50 -7.23 3.06
N VAL A 134 11.27 -6.79 3.39
CA VAL A 134 11.06 -5.53 4.11
C VAL A 134 11.33 -5.72 5.60
N SER A 135 12.13 -4.83 6.18
CA SER A 135 12.35 -4.72 7.62
C SER A 135 11.80 -3.40 8.13
N ASP A 136 11.25 -3.40 9.33
CA ASP A 136 10.53 -2.24 9.88
C ASP A 136 11.46 -1.08 10.22
N THR A 137 12.61 -1.40 10.83
CA THR A 137 13.64 -0.43 11.22
C THR A 137 15.03 -1.04 11.05
N PRO A 138 16.10 -0.20 10.93
CA PRO A 138 17.49 -0.68 10.91
C PRO A 138 17.84 -1.51 12.13
N GLU A 139 17.38 -1.10 13.32
CA GLU A 139 17.65 -1.79 14.59
C GLU A 139 17.08 -3.22 14.60
N SER A 140 15.98 -3.46 13.89
CA SER A 140 15.40 -4.81 13.74
C SER A 140 16.32 -5.79 12.99
N ARG A 141 17.35 -5.25 12.31
CA ARG A 141 18.43 -5.99 11.64
C ARG A 141 19.76 -5.95 12.37
N GLY A 142 19.80 -5.39 13.58
CA GLY A 142 21.04 -5.21 14.35
C GLY A 142 21.94 -4.09 13.81
N LEU A 143 21.41 -3.19 12.99
CA LEU A 143 22.12 -2.01 12.51
C LEU A 143 21.88 -0.84 13.48
N PRO A 144 22.87 0.07 13.64
CA PRO A 144 22.66 1.29 14.42
C PRO A 144 21.56 2.16 13.81
N SER A 145 20.90 2.96 14.64
CA SER A 145 19.89 3.90 14.17
C SER A 145 20.48 4.92 13.18
N VAL A 146 19.66 5.43 12.27
CA VAL A 146 20.11 6.47 11.31
C VAL A 146 20.60 7.70 12.07
N GLN A 147 20.00 8.02 13.21
CA GLN A 147 20.38 9.15 14.06
C GLN A 147 21.78 8.95 14.68
N GLU A 148 22.12 7.73 15.10
CA GLU A 148 23.46 7.41 15.60
C GLU A 148 24.54 7.49 14.52
N LEU A 149 24.20 7.09 13.29
CA LEU A 149 25.14 7.11 12.15
C LEU A 149 25.41 8.53 11.63
N THR A 150 24.40 9.41 11.67
CA THR A 150 24.51 10.77 11.12
C THR A 150 24.84 11.82 12.17
N GLY A 151 24.83 11.46 13.46
CA GLY A 151 25.03 12.42 14.55
C GLY A 151 23.89 13.45 14.65
N GLU A 152 22.76 13.21 14.00
CA GLU A 152 21.58 14.07 14.05
C GLU A 152 21.00 14.03 15.46
N MET A 153 20.83 15.20 16.09
CA MET A 153 20.14 15.28 17.37
C MET A 153 18.67 14.88 17.18
N PRO A 154 18.10 14.09 18.10
CA PRO A 154 16.67 13.73 18.06
C PRO A 154 15.85 15.01 17.99
N GLN A 155 14.99 15.11 16.99
CA GLN A 155 14.12 16.27 16.87
C GLN A 155 13.17 16.33 18.07
N LYS A 156 12.88 17.53 18.55
CA LYS A 156 11.90 17.76 19.64
C LYS A 156 10.55 17.08 19.40
N THR A 157 10.26 16.71 18.17
CA THR A 157 9.06 16.00 17.71
C THR A 157 9.09 14.53 18.09
N ASP A 158 10.26 13.89 18.22
CA ASP A 158 10.41 12.47 18.55
C ASP A 158 10.02 12.15 19.99
N SER A 159 10.00 13.18 20.87
CA SER A 159 9.57 13.06 22.26
C SER A 159 8.06 13.25 22.50
N MET A 160 7.32 13.64 21.44
CA MET A 160 5.87 13.85 21.58
C MET A 160 5.09 12.55 21.39
N PRO A 161 4.03 12.31 22.21
CA PRO A 161 3.16 11.17 21.98
C PRO A 161 2.46 11.28 20.60
N ILE A 162 2.42 10.19 19.87
CA ILE A 162 1.90 10.11 18.49
C ILE A 162 0.51 10.77 18.37
N LYS A 163 -0.36 10.59 19.36
CA LYS A 163 -1.71 11.21 19.37
C LYS A 163 -1.68 12.74 19.34
N GLU A 164 -0.77 13.36 20.07
CA GLU A 164 -0.62 14.82 20.08
C GLU A 164 -0.06 15.32 18.77
N LEU A 165 0.88 14.60 18.19
CA LEU A 165 1.44 14.88 16.88
C LEU A 165 0.36 14.84 15.80
N GLN A 166 -0.44 13.78 15.76
CA GLN A 166 -1.56 13.62 14.83
C GLN A 166 -2.58 14.75 14.98
N LYS A 167 -2.93 15.14 16.22
CA LYS A 167 -3.84 16.24 16.50
C LYS A 167 -3.29 17.60 15.99
N LYS A 168 -1.98 17.81 16.15
CA LYS A 168 -1.29 19.03 15.69
C LYS A 168 -1.28 19.09 14.15
N VAL A 169 -1.01 17.95 13.49
CA VAL A 169 -1.04 17.81 12.03
C VAL A 169 -2.44 18.14 11.48
N VAL A 170 -3.50 17.53 12.00
CA VAL A 170 -4.87 17.76 11.54
C VAL A 170 -5.32 19.21 11.76
N ARG A 171 -4.83 19.89 12.79
CA ARG A 171 -5.16 21.29 13.08
C ARG A 171 -4.39 22.31 12.25
N HIS A 172 -3.34 21.91 11.57
CA HIS A 172 -2.51 22.83 10.82
C HIS A 172 -3.14 23.18 9.46
N PRO A 173 -3.51 24.45 9.19
CA PRO A 173 -4.25 24.82 7.98
C PRO A 173 -3.46 24.57 6.69
N GLY A 174 -2.13 24.67 6.73
CA GLY A 174 -1.27 24.37 5.57
C GLY A 174 -1.41 22.94 5.05
N ILE A 175 -1.71 21.96 5.92
CA ILE A 175 -1.89 20.57 5.52
C ILE A 175 -3.18 20.41 4.71
N TRP A 176 -4.24 21.12 5.08
CA TRP A 176 -5.50 21.11 4.33
C TRP A 176 -5.37 21.77 2.96
N ILE A 177 -4.58 22.86 2.86
CA ILE A 177 -4.29 23.50 1.59
C ILE A 177 -3.57 22.53 0.65
N ILE A 178 -2.53 21.84 1.14
CA ILE A 178 -1.79 20.83 0.36
C ILE A 178 -2.69 19.66 -0.03
N ALA A 179 -3.50 19.15 0.90
CA ALA A 179 -4.42 18.03 0.64
C ALA A 179 -5.52 18.36 -0.38
N LEU A 180 -5.95 19.62 -0.47
CA LEU A 180 -6.94 20.06 -1.44
C LEU A 180 -6.34 20.41 -2.81
N SER A 181 -5.03 20.65 -2.87
CA SER A 181 -4.32 21.00 -4.11
C SER A 181 -3.73 19.79 -4.85
N SER A 182 -3.73 18.61 -4.23
CA SER A 182 -3.21 17.35 -4.80
C SER A 182 -4.34 16.44 -5.32
#